data_79806729035966e1e8e40e8af9dc90df
#
_entry.id   79806729035966e1e8e40e8af9dc90df
#
_cell.length_a   1.000
_cell.length_b   1.000
_cell.length_c   1.000
_cell.angle_alpha   90.00
_cell.angle_beta   90.00
_cell.angle_gamma   90.00
#
_symmetry.space_group_name_H-M   'P 1'
#
loop_
_entity.id
_entity.type
_entity.pdbx_description
1 polymer ?
#
loop_
_entity_poly.entity_id
_entity_poly.type
_entity_poly.pdbx_seq_one_letter_code
_entity_poly.pdbx_strand_id
1 'polypeptide(L)'
;PDVHGDSGLDGVELPEPAVELDPRHGVDLIIETIMSNEPGTVTLVPTGPLTNIAMAARKEPRIVERVQEVVLMGGGYHVGNWSPVAEFNIKVDPEAAHIVFNEKWPIVMVGLDLTHQALATDEVAERIAAVPGSVSQFTLGLFTFFRKAYQDAQGFDFPPVHDPCT
;
A
#
# COMPACT_ATOMS: atom_id res chain seq x y z
N PRO A 1 8.65 -11.90 4.51
CA PRO A 1 9.70 -12.73 3.89
C PRO A 1 9.17 -13.56 2.71
N ASP A 2 8.00 -14.21 2.89
CA ASP A 2 7.54 -15.22 1.92
C ASP A 2 7.09 -14.66 0.56
N VAL A 3 6.75 -13.39 0.47
CA VAL A 3 6.27 -12.72 -0.76
C VAL A 3 7.23 -11.63 -1.22
N HIS A 4 7.81 -10.87 -0.30
CA HIS A 4 8.65 -9.71 -0.61
C HIS A 4 10.15 -9.96 -0.49
N GLY A 5 10.55 -11.16 -0.07
CA GLY A 5 11.93 -11.51 0.22
C GLY A 5 12.46 -10.91 1.53
N ASP A 6 13.76 -11.09 1.78
CA ASP A 6 14.40 -10.66 3.03
C ASP A 6 14.54 -9.13 3.12
N SER A 7 14.81 -8.48 1.99
CA SER A 7 14.94 -7.01 1.91
C SER A 7 13.61 -6.28 1.75
N GLY A 8 12.53 -7.00 1.43
CA GLY A 8 11.23 -6.42 1.03
C GLY A 8 11.18 -5.98 -0.44
N LEU A 9 12.32 -5.93 -1.14
CA LEU A 9 12.48 -5.53 -2.55
C LEU A 9 13.46 -6.47 -3.27
N ASP A 10 13.41 -7.76 -2.97
CA ASP A 10 14.28 -8.74 -3.60
C ASP A 10 14.07 -8.81 -5.11
N GLY A 11 15.15 -9.13 -5.83
CA GLY A 11 15.16 -9.20 -7.30
C GLY A 11 15.80 -7.99 -7.98
N VAL A 12 16.14 -6.93 -7.22
CA VAL A 12 16.81 -5.73 -7.76
C VAL A 12 17.90 -5.22 -6.81
N GLU A 13 18.92 -4.59 -7.39
CA GLU A 13 19.92 -3.84 -6.64
C GLU A 13 19.44 -2.36 -6.52
N LEU A 14 19.43 -1.85 -5.30
CA LEU A 14 19.05 -0.47 -5.04
C LEU A 14 20.31 0.39 -4.93
N PRO A 15 20.34 1.59 -5.54
CA PRO A 15 21.39 2.55 -5.29
C PRO A 15 21.34 3.04 -3.84
N GLU A 16 22.46 3.55 -3.33
CA GLU A 16 22.48 4.24 -2.04
C GLU A 16 21.47 5.40 -2.03
N PRO A 17 20.73 5.58 -0.94
CA PRO A 17 19.75 6.67 -0.83
C PRO A 17 20.41 8.04 -1.02
N ALA A 18 19.84 8.86 -1.91
CA ALA A 18 20.31 10.22 -2.15
C ALA A 18 19.63 11.28 -1.25
N VAL A 19 18.66 10.88 -0.45
CA VAL A 19 17.90 11.74 0.45
C VAL A 19 17.97 11.20 1.87
N GLU A 20 17.99 12.10 2.85
CA GLU A 20 17.91 11.74 4.25
C GLU A 20 16.46 11.50 4.68
N LEU A 21 16.29 10.69 5.72
CA LEU A 21 14.98 10.49 6.33
C LEU A 21 14.53 11.78 7.05
N ASP A 22 13.23 12.07 6.97
CA ASP A 22 12.65 13.13 7.82
C ASP A 22 12.82 12.74 9.29
N PRO A 23 13.33 13.64 10.16
CA PRO A 23 13.58 13.31 11.56
C PRO A 23 12.30 13.16 12.41
N ARG A 24 11.14 13.59 11.89
CA ARG A 24 9.86 13.50 12.60
C ARG A 24 9.35 12.06 12.63
N HIS A 25 8.63 11.72 13.68
CA HIS A 25 7.87 10.48 13.69
C HIS A 25 6.75 10.52 12.62
N GLY A 26 6.51 9.42 11.91
CA GLY A 26 5.55 9.37 10.81
C GLY A 26 4.13 9.86 11.17
N VAL A 27 3.67 9.57 12.39
CA VAL A 27 2.38 10.08 12.91
C VAL A 27 2.37 11.60 13.01
N ASP A 28 3.46 12.21 13.47
CA ASP A 28 3.55 13.67 13.60
C ASP A 28 3.65 14.32 12.22
N LEU A 29 4.39 13.71 11.30
CA LEU A 29 4.47 14.16 9.92
C LEU A 29 3.08 14.15 9.24
N ILE A 30 2.29 13.10 9.43
CA ILE A 30 0.90 13.01 8.92
C ILE A 30 0.07 14.18 9.49
N ILE A 31 0.08 14.37 10.80
CA ILE A 31 -0.68 15.43 11.46
C ILE A 31 -0.25 16.80 10.96
N GLU A 32 1.02 17.11 10.96
CA GLU A 32 1.55 18.40 10.51
C GLU A 32 1.23 18.67 9.05
N THR A 33 1.34 17.66 8.18
CA THR A 33 0.99 17.80 6.76
C THR A 33 -0.48 18.18 6.59
N ILE A 34 -1.39 17.48 7.27
CA ILE A 34 -2.83 17.77 7.17
C ILE A 34 -3.17 19.14 7.77
N MET A 35 -2.59 19.47 8.94
CA MET A 35 -2.91 20.69 9.65
C MET A 35 -2.34 21.95 9.00
N SER A 36 -1.24 21.82 8.23
CA SER A 36 -0.60 22.96 7.54
C SER A 36 -1.15 23.24 6.14
N ASN A 37 -1.95 22.33 5.58
CA ASN A 37 -2.60 22.54 4.29
C ASN A 37 -4.06 22.97 4.45
N GLU A 38 -4.67 23.51 3.39
CA GLU A 38 -6.08 23.87 3.39
C GLU A 38 -6.97 22.63 3.61
N PRO A 39 -8.07 22.74 4.35
CA PRO A 39 -9.00 21.62 4.54
C PRO A 39 -9.50 21.05 3.21
N GLY A 40 -9.59 19.72 3.11
CA GLY A 40 -10.08 19.04 1.92
C GLY A 40 -9.07 18.96 0.77
N THR A 41 -7.77 19.21 1.03
CA THR A 41 -6.73 19.15 -0.02
C THR A 41 -5.74 17.99 0.15
N VAL A 42 -5.81 17.27 1.25
CA VAL A 42 -4.94 16.14 1.54
C VAL A 42 -5.75 14.84 1.51
N THR A 43 -5.39 13.94 0.61
CA THR A 43 -5.86 12.56 0.59
C THR A 43 -4.84 11.66 1.29
N LEU A 44 -5.31 10.78 2.17
CA LEU A 44 -4.49 9.74 2.78
C LEU A 44 -4.57 8.47 1.96
N VAL A 45 -3.42 7.93 1.54
CA VAL A 45 -3.35 6.69 0.74
C VAL A 45 -2.50 5.65 1.49
N PRO A 46 -3.04 5.01 2.54
CA PRO A 46 -2.31 3.96 3.24
C PRO A 46 -2.30 2.66 2.42
N THR A 47 -1.10 2.17 2.12
CA THR A 47 -0.83 0.92 1.40
C THR A 47 -0.25 -0.16 2.30
N GLY A 48 -0.41 -0.01 3.60
CA GLY A 48 0.00 -0.93 4.65
C GLY A 48 -0.94 -0.88 5.84
N PRO A 49 -0.57 -1.51 6.98
CA PRO A 49 -1.37 -1.48 8.21
C PRO A 49 -1.73 -0.07 8.66
N LEU A 50 -2.95 0.12 9.15
CA LEU A 50 -3.54 1.43 9.43
C LEU A 50 -3.10 2.07 10.76
N THR A 51 -2.12 1.49 11.45
CA THR A 51 -1.64 1.91 12.77
C THR A 51 -1.32 3.40 12.84
N ASN A 52 -0.52 3.91 11.90
CA ASN A 52 -0.11 5.32 11.89
C ASN A 52 -1.30 6.27 11.65
N ILE A 53 -2.25 5.88 10.80
CA ILE A 53 -3.45 6.68 10.50
C ILE A 53 -4.36 6.73 11.74
N ALA A 54 -4.59 5.59 12.38
CA ALA A 54 -5.37 5.50 13.61
C ALA A 54 -4.74 6.32 14.75
N MET A 55 -3.42 6.21 14.93
CA MET A 55 -2.70 7.00 15.93
C MET A 55 -2.76 8.49 15.65
N ALA A 56 -2.65 8.91 14.39
CA ALA A 56 -2.79 10.31 14.01
C ALA A 56 -4.19 10.86 14.33
N ALA A 57 -5.25 10.11 14.00
CA ALA A 57 -6.63 10.48 14.30
C ALA A 57 -6.89 10.57 15.83
N ARG A 58 -6.31 9.67 16.61
CA ARG A 58 -6.43 9.71 18.08
C ARG A 58 -5.62 10.82 18.73
N LYS A 59 -4.43 11.12 18.19
CA LYS A 59 -3.55 12.17 18.70
C LYS A 59 -4.06 13.57 18.35
N GLU A 60 -4.61 13.75 17.15
CA GLU A 60 -5.15 15.01 16.64
C GLU A 60 -6.49 14.79 15.90
N PRO A 61 -7.61 14.71 16.63
CA PRO A 61 -8.91 14.41 16.02
C PRO A 61 -9.39 15.41 14.96
N ARG A 62 -8.86 16.65 14.96
CA ARG A 62 -9.23 17.67 13.98
C ARG A 62 -8.80 17.31 12.55
N ILE A 63 -7.87 16.39 12.38
CA ILE A 63 -7.47 15.93 11.04
C ILE A 63 -8.61 15.24 10.30
N VAL A 64 -9.54 14.61 11.02
CA VAL A 64 -10.67 13.87 10.44
C VAL A 64 -11.57 14.78 9.58
N GLU A 65 -11.79 16.00 10.02
CA GLU A 65 -12.61 16.98 9.29
C GLU A 65 -11.82 17.72 8.20
N ARG A 66 -10.49 17.59 8.18
CA ARG A 66 -9.61 18.30 7.24
C ARG A 66 -9.14 17.44 6.08
N VAL A 67 -9.11 16.12 6.25
CA VAL A 67 -8.75 15.17 5.20
C VAL A 67 -9.83 15.15 4.12
N GLN A 68 -9.44 15.16 2.86
CA GLN A 68 -10.35 15.02 1.74
C GLN A 68 -11.01 13.64 1.75
N GLU A 69 -10.19 12.60 1.83
CA GLU A 69 -10.62 11.20 1.88
C GLU A 69 -9.47 10.29 2.30
N VAL A 70 -9.80 9.07 2.65
CA VAL A 70 -8.83 7.97 2.88
C VAL A 70 -9.08 6.91 1.82
N VAL A 71 -8.08 6.68 0.96
CA VAL A 71 -8.11 5.61 -0.06
C VAL A 71 -7.12 4.55 0.37
N LEU A 72 -7.58 3.45 0.95
CA LEU A 72 -6.70 2.43 1.52
C LEU A 72 -6.63 1.17 0.67
N MET A 73 -5.43 0.56 0.58
CA MET A 73 -5.29 -0.82 0.15
C MET A 73 -5.40 -1.73 1.37
N GLY A 74 -6.40 -2.58 1.38
CA GLY A 74 -6.57 -3.57 2.45
C GLY A 74 -7.96 -4.18 2.47
N GLY A 75 -8.05 -5.27 3.19
CA GLY A 75 -9.30 -6.02 3.33
C GLY A 75 -9.69 -6.83 2.09
N GLY A 76 -10.77 -7.55 2.23
CA GLY A 76 -11.39 -8.33 1.17
C GLY A 76 -12.81 -8.68 1.57
N TYR A 77 -13.70 -8.80 0.60
CA TYR A 77 -15.09 -9.16 0.85
C TYR A 77 -15.29 -10.67 0.74
N HIS A 78 -14.73 -11.30 -0.31
CA HIS A 78 -14.88 -12.73 -0.57
C HIS A 78 -13.62 -13.54 -0.28
N VAL A 79 -12.45 -12.90 -0.25
CA VAL A 79 -11.15 -13.56 -0.19
C VAL A 79 -10.24 -12.91 0.83
N GLY A 80 -9.27 -13.68 1.33
CA GLY A 80 -8.14 -13.21 2.12
C GLY A 80 -6.81 -13.63 1.47
N ASN A 81 -5.71 -13.13 1.99
CA ASN A 81 -4.35 -13.53 1.61
C ASN A 81 -3.49 -13.96 2.81
N TRP A 82 -3.90 -13.59 4.03
CA TRP A 82 -3.32 -14.10 5.28
C TRP A 82 -4.01 -15.39 5.74
N SER A 83 -5.31 -15.43 5.60
CA SER A 83 -6.17 -16.60 5.81
C SER A 83 -7.29 -16.55 4.78
N PRO A 84 -8.14 -17.57 4.68
CA PRO A 84 -9.24 -17.55 3.70
C PRO A 84 -10.14 -16.32 3.75
N VAL A 85 -10.20 -15.64 4.91
CA VAL A 85 -11.11 -14.49 5.13
C VAL A 85 -10.41 -13.24 5.66
N ALA A 86 -9.08 -13.24 5.81
CA ALA A 86 -8.34 -12.10 6.34
C ALA A 86 -7.26 -11.62 5.36
N GLU A 87 -7.28 -10.33 5.08
CA GLU A 87 -6.24 -9.64 4.34
C GLU A 87 -5.15 -9.13 5.31
N PHE A 88 -3.89 -9.11 4.84
CA PHE A 88 -2.70 -8.84 5.65
C PHE A 88 -2.73 -7.47 6.33
N ASN A 89 -2.95 -6.38 5.59
CA ASN A 89 -2.90 -5.02 6.13
C ASN A 89 -3.92 -4.79 7.25
N ILE A 90 -5.11 -5.34 7.08
CA ILE A 90 -6.17 -5.28 8.12
C ILE A 90 -5.85 -6.22 9.27
N LYS A 91 -5.34 -7.42 8.97
CA LYS A 91 -5.06 -8.44 9.99
C LYS A 91 -3.91 -8.07 10.92
N VAL A 92 -2.93 -7.30 10.46
CA VAL A 92 -1.76 -6.89 11.26
C VAL A 92 -2.17 -6.00 12.44
N ASP A 93 -3.13 -5.09 12.22
CA ASP A 93 -3.65 -4.19 13.27
C ASP A 93 -5.17 -3.97 13.08
N PRO A 94 -6.00 -4.93 13.49
CA PRO A 94 -7.44 -4.83 13.30
C PRO A 94 -8.08 -3.73 14.17
N GLU A 95 -7.46 -3.39 15.31
CA GLU A 95 -7.90 -2.28 16.15
C GLU A 95 -7.70 -0.93 15.46
N ALA A 96 -6.57 -0.74 14.80
CA ALA A 96 -6.34 0.45 13.99
C ALA A 96 -7.32 0.53 12.82
N ALA A 97 -7.58 -0.59 12.14
CA ALA A 97 -8.59 -0.65 11.09
C ALA A 97 -9.97 -0.27 11.63
N HIS A 98 -10.38 -0.82 12.78
CA HIS A 98 -11.63 -0.46 13.43
C HIS A 98 -11.72 1.04 13.73
N ILE A 99 -10.64 1.67 14.23
CA ILE A 99 -10.59 3.10 14.47
C ILE A 99 -10.81 3.87 13.17
N VAL A 100 -10.02 3.57 12.13
CA VAL A 100 -10.06 4.30 10.85
C VAL A 100 -11.43 4.20 10.18
N PHE A 101 -12.02 3.00 10.15
CA PHE A 101 -13.33 2.79 9.54
C PHE A 101 -14.51 3.41 10.31
N ASN A 102 -14.32 3.76 11.59
CA ASN A 102 -15.35 4.40 12.41
C ASN A 102 -15.19 5.93 12.50
N GLU A 103 -14.15 6.51 11.92
CA GLU A 103 -14.04 7.97 11.81
C GLU A 103 -14.98 8.52 10.71
N LYS A 104 -15.24 9.84 10.76
CA LYS A 104 -16.24 10.50 9.89
C LYS A 104 -15.70 10.97 8.54
N TRP A 105 -14.46 10.64 8.20
CA TRP A 105 -13.92 10.97 6.89
C TRP A 105 -14.48 10.05 5.79
N PRO A 106 -14.50 10.47 4.52
CA PRO A 106 -14.81 9.58 3.39
C PRO A 106 -13.76 8.49 3.27
N ILE A 107 -14.19 7.23 3.07
CA ILE A 107 -13.30 6.07 2.89
C ILE A 107 -13.59 5.37 1.58
N VAL A 108 -12.52 5.09 0.83
CA VAL A 108 -12.50 4.17 -0.30
C VAL A 108 -11.62 2.98 0.08
N MET A 109 -12.22 1.80 0.16
CA MET A 109 -11.49 0.56 0.42
C MET A 109 -11.19 -0.15 -0.90
N VAL A 110 -9.90 -0.27 -1.23
CA VAL A 110 -9.41 -1.05 -2.36
C VAL A 110 -8.98 -2.41 -1.84
N GLY A 111 -9.92 -3.35 -1.83
CA GLY A 111 -9.73 -4.69 -1.28
C GLY A 111 -9.21 -5.70 -2.31
N LEU A 112 -8.91 -6.91 -1.83
CA LEU A 112 -8.37 -8.01 -2.65
C LEU A 112 -9.28 -8.40 -3.82
N ASP A 113 -10.60 -8.28 -3.67
CA ASP A 113 -11.56 -8.60 -4.74
C ASP A 113 -11.33 -7.73 -5.99
N LEU A 114 -10.81 -6.51 -5.82
CA LEU A 114 -10.40 -5.65 -6.92
C LEU A 114 -8.96 -5.94 -7.33
N THR A 115 -8.03 -5.92 -6.37
CA THR A 115 -6.60 -5.96 -6.69
C THR A 115 -6.15 -7.28 -7.30
N HIS A 116 -6.83 -8.39 -7.02
CA HIS A 116 -6.59 -9.68 -7.66
C HIS A 116 -6.96 -9.70 -9.16
N GLN A 117 -7.64 -8.67 -9.67
CA GLN A 117 -7.92 -8.49 -11.09
C GLN A 117 -6.86 -7.64 -11.80
N ALA A 118 -6.07 -6.88 -11.06
CA ALA A 118 -4.99 -6.04 -11.58
C ALA A 118 -3.68 -6.84 -11.64
N LEU A 119 -3.49 -7.61 -12.69
CA LEU A 119 -2.37 -8.55 -12.84
C LEU A 119 -1.22 -7.93 -13.66
N ALA A 120 0.02 -8.13 -13.21
CA ALA A 120 1.22 -7.82 -13.98
C ALA A 120 1.47 -8.89 -15.05
N THR A 121 0.66 -8.86 -16.11
CA THR A 121 0.75 -9.80 -17.24
C THR A 121 1.99 -9.56 -18.10
N ASP A 122 2.31 -10.52 -18.99
CA ASP A 122 3.42 -10.36 -19.95
C ASP A 122 3.22 -9.11 -20.82
N GLU A 123 1.97 -8.79 -21.24
CA GLU A 123 1.67 -7.57 -21.98
C GLU A 123 1.99 -6.31 -21.18
N VAL A 124 1.66 -6.27 -19.89
CA VAL A 124 2.01 -5.15 -19.00
C VAL A 124 3.52 -5.03 -18.88
N ALA A 125 4.24 -6.14 -18.70
CA ALA A 125 5.69 -6.15 -18.64
C ALA A 125 6.34 -5.66 -19.95
N GLU A 126 5.84 -6.06 -21.10
CA GLU A 126 6.31 -5.59 -22.42
C GLU A 126 6.10 -4.08 -22.60
N ARG A 127 4.95 -3.55 -22.17
CA ARG A 127 4.67 -2.11 -22.21
C ARG A 127 5.61 -1.33 -21.30
N ILE A 128 5.93 -1.83 -20.11
CA ILE A 128 6.91 -1.22 -19.20
C ILE A 128 8.30 -1.29 -19.81
N ALA A 129 8.70 -2.42 -20.40
CA ALA A 129 9.99 -2.60 -21.05
C ALA A 129 10.21 -1.64 -22.22
N ALA A 130 9.14 -1.22 -22.90
CA ALA A 130 9.21 -0.24 -23.98
C ALA A 130 9.51 1.20 -23.50
N VAL A 131 9.38 1.48 -22.20
CA VAL A 131 9.72 2.78 -21.60
C VAL A 131 11.20 2.78 -21.23
N PRO A 132 12.05 3.63 -21.85
CA PRO A 132 13.46 3.64 -21.51
C PRO A 132 13.71 4.24 -20.12
N GLY A 133 14.69 3.67 -19.41
CA GLY A 133 15.15 4.22 -18.13
C GLY A 133 15.36 3.18 -17.04
N SER A 134 15.97 3.59 -15.94
CA SER A 134 16.28 2.73 -14.79
C SER A 134 15.02 2.31 -14.02
N VAL A 135 13.98 3.15 -14.02
CA VAL A 135 12.72 2.86 -13.31
C VAL A 135 12.01 1.65 -13.94
N SER A 136 11.94 1.57 -15.28
CA SER A 136 11.32 0.42 -15.94
C SER A 136 12.13 -0.88 -15.71
N GLN A 137 13.46 -0.80 -15.74
CA GLN A 137 14.32 -1.96 -15.43
C GLN A 137 14.12 -2.42 -13.98
N PHE A 138 14.06 -1.48 -13.05
CA PHE A 138 13.77 -1.76 -11.65
C PHE A 138 12.40 -2.43 -11.47
N THR A 139 11.34 -1.88 -12.08
CA THR A 139 9.99 -2.43 -12.00
C THR A 139 9.92 -3.86 -12.57
N LEU A 140 10.58 -4.11 -13.71
CA LEU A 140 10.62 -5.45 -14.32
C LEU A 140 11.39 -6.47 -13.46
N GLY A 141 12.45 -6.04 -12.78
CA GLY A 141 13.17 -6.87 -11.82
C GLY A 141 12.25 -7.31 -10.67
N LEU A 142 11.51 -6.36 -10.09
CA LEU A 142 10.51 -6.66 -9.06
C LEU A 142 9.42 -7.62 -9.57
N PHE A 143 8.84 -7.37 -10.75
CA PHE A 143 7.81 -8.26 -11.32
C PHE A 143 8.30 -9.69 -11.52
N THR A 144 9.56 -9.87 -11.93
CA THR A 144 10.15 -11.19 -12.09
C THR A 144 10.22 -11.93 -10.77
N PHE A 145 10.65 -11.26 -9.71
CA PHE A 145 10.69 -11.84 -8.36
C PHE A 145 9.28 -12.13 -7.83
N PHE A 146 8.37 -11.15 -7.90
CA PHE A 146 7.00 -11.29 -7.44
C PHE A 146 6.23 -12.41 -8.15
N ARG A 147 6.41 -12.56 -9.47
CA ARG A 147 5.75 -13.62 -10.23
C ARG A 147 6.08 -15.00 -9.65
N LYS A 148 7.36 -15.26 -9.37
CA LYS A 148 7.78 -16.51 -8.76
C LYS A 148 7.21 -16.68 -7.35
N ALA A 149 7.30 -15.63 -6.52
CA ALA A 149 6.81 -15.67 -5.14
C ALA A 149 5.29 -15.92 -5.07
N TYR A 150 4.50 -15.25 -5.91
CA TYR A 150 3.05 -15.44 -5.95
C TYR A 150 2.64 -16.79 -6.55
N GLN A 151 3.38 -17.30 -7.53
CA GLN A 151 3.14 -18.62 -8.07
C GLN A 151 3.38 -19.70 -7.00
N ASP A 152 4.49 -19.60 -6.27
CA ASP A 152 4.87 -20.57 -5.24
C ASP A 152 3.93 -20.49 -3.99
N ALA A 153 3.50 -19.28 -3.60
CA ALA A 153 2.73 -19.08 -2.38
C ALA A 153 1.22 -19.17 -2.58
N GLN A 154 0.68 -18.72 -3.72
CA GLN A 154 -0.77 -18.55 -3.92
C GLN A 154 -1.28 -19.10 -5.26
N GLY A 155 -0.41 -19.64 -6.11
CA GLY A 155 -0.79 -20.27 -7.39
C GLY A 155 -1.20 -19.30 -8.49
N PHE A 156 -0.83 -18.01 -8.40
CA PHE A 156 -1.07 -17.04 -9.47
C PHE A 156 -0.09 -17.23 -10.63
N ASP A 157 -0.56 -17.24 -11.86
CA ASP A 157 0.30 -17.22 -13.05
C ASP A 157 1.02 -15.86 -13.21
N PHE A 158 0.34 -14.78 -12.82
CA PHE A 158 0.86 -13.42 -12.80
C PHE A 158 0.59 -12.77 -11.44
N PRO A 159 1.54 -12.01 -10.89
CA PRO A 159 1.35 -11.36 -9.59
C PRO A 159 0.31 -10.24 -9.68
N PRO A 160 -0.61 -10.17 -8.72
CA PRO A 160 -1.47 -9.00 -8.59
C PRO A 160 -0.66 -7.80 -8.11
N VAL A 161 -1.02 -6.62 -8.61
CA VAL A 161 -0.46 -5.34 -8.15
C VAL A 161 -1.50 -4.64 -7.29
N HIS A 162 -1.25 -4.60 -5.99
CA HIS A 162 -2.23 -4.15 -5.00
C HIS A 162 -2.26 -2.63 -4.87
N ASP A 163 -1.16 -2.03 -4.47
CA ASP A 163 -1.05 -0.64 -4.09
C ASP A 163 -1.29 0.36 -5.23
N PRO A 164 -0.88 0.08 -6.48
CA PRO A 164 -1.19 0.97 -7.60
C PRO A 164 -2.69 1.08 -7.95
N CYS A 165 -3.55 0.31 -7.27
CA CYS A 165 -5.01 0.39 -7.46
C CYS A 165 -5.68 1.47 -6.58
N THR A 166 -4.92 2.11 -5.67
CA THR A 166 -5.41 3.17 -4.76
C THR A 166 -5.34 4.57 -5.33
#